data_d1fd8d9568d5e8cbd858778845722c4b
#
_entry.id   d1fd8d9568d5e8cbd858778845722c4b
#
_cell.length_a   1.000
_cell.length_b   1.000
_cell.length_c   1.000
_cell.angle_alpha   90.00
_cell.angle_beta   90.00
_cell.angle_gamma   90.00
#
_symmetry.space_group_name_H-M   'P 1'
#
loop_
_entity.id
_entity.type
_entity.pdbx_description
1 polymer ?
#
loop_
_entity_poly.entity_id
_entity_poly.type
_entity_poly.pdbx_seq_one_letter_code
_entity_poly.pdbx_strand_id
1 'polypeptide(L)'
;MKQKANRVVCLIILRAAAGIGGYFIGKATEEERFQAAKELDILLSRSDLEGLGEIEGKIYVTGHKSPDSDTVGSCIAYAALLRALGYDAVPVVLGPVNHESEYILNAAGLETPELLEDASGLNMVLVDHSEYTQSADGLKDAHIITIVDHHGDGSVTTGNPLIYDARPIGSAATITWLRYRSYGVEPDRQSAIMMMGAILSDTKNLQSGMTTFADREAVKVLSGIGGITDVLEA
;
A
#
# COMPACT_ATOMS: atom_id res chain seq x y z
N MET A 1 8.43 -17.94 -7.57
CA MET A 1 7.96 -17.65 -6.21
C MET A 1 7.51 -18.90 -5.44
N LYS A 2 6.69 -19.81 -5.99
CA LYS A 2 6.24 -21.05 -5.32
C LYS A 2 7.35 -21.90 -4.67
N GLN A 3 8.55 -21.98 -5.27
CA GLN A 3 9.66 -22.75 -4.71
C GLN A 3 10.32 -22.15 -3.46
N LYS A 4 10.33 -20.81 -3.31
CA LYS A 4 10.86 -20.15 -2.09
C LYS A 4 9.85 -20.23 -0.94
N ALA A 5 8.56 -20.01 -1.21
CA ALA A 5 7.49 -20.12 -0.22
C ALA A 5 7.43 -21.56 0.36
N ASN A 6 7.49 -22.59 -0.49
CA ASN A 6 7.53 -23.97 -0.02
C ASN A 6 8.75 -24.30 0.86
N ARG A 7 9.92 -23.68 0.62
CA ARG A 7 11.10 -23.87 1.47
C ARG A 7 10.94 -23.21 2.84
N VAL A 8 10.35 -22.03 2.92
CA VAL A 8 10.13 -21.29 4.18
C VAL A 8 9.06 -22.02 5.01
N VAL A 9 7.93 -22.41 4.40
CA VAL A 9 6.88 -23.18 5.07
C VAL A 9 7.41 -24.53 5.57
N CYS A 10 8.20 -25.26 4.77
CA CYS A 10 8.87 -26.49 5.22
C CYS A 10 9.84 -26.24 6.37
N LEU A 11 10.56 -25.11 6.39
CA LEU A 11 11.49 -24.79 7.47
C LEU A 11 10.75 -24.44 8.78
N ILE A 12 9.62 -23.73 8.68
CA ILE A 12 8.77 -23.39 9.84
C ILE A 12 8.08 -24.64 10.38
N ILE A 13 7.55 -25.51 9.51
CA ILE A 13 6.93 -26.77 9.92
C ILE A 13 7.95 -27.73 10.52
N LEU A 14 9.15 -27.84 9.94
CA LEU A 14 10.25 -28.65 10.48
C LEU A 14 10.71 -28.11 11.85
N ARG A 15 10.78 -26.80 12.06
CA ARG A 15 11.12 -26.19 13.35
C ARG A 15 10.01 -26.37 14.38
N ALA A 16 8.74 -26.27 13.98
CA ALA A 16 7.61 -26.55 14.87
C ALA A 16 7.49 -28.04 15.23
N ALA A 17 7.71 -28.94 14.26
CA ALA A 17 7.73 -30.40 14.50
C ALA A 17 8.91 -30.82 15.37
N ALA A 18 10.07 -30.17 15.25
CA ALA A 18 11.21 -30.38 16.12
C ALA A 18 10.95 -29.90 17.58
N GLY A 19 10.04 -28.94 17.77
CA GLY A 19 9.56 -28.53 19.10
C GLY A 19 8.66 -29.54 19.80
N ILE A 20 7.99 -30.42 19.03
CA ILE A 20 7.12 -31.49 19.55
C ILE A 20 7.92 -32.78 19.87
N GLY A 21 9.06 -32.99 19.17
CA GLY A 21 9.97 -34.15 19.39
C GLY A 21 11.07 -33.89 20.41
N GLY A 22 10.80 -33.07 21.45
CA GLY A 22 11.78 -32.56 22.37
C GLY A 22 12.77 -33.58 22.91
N TYR A 23 14.04 -33.25 22.86
CA TYR A 23 15.09 -33.37 23.88
C TYR A 23 16.48 -32.93 23.41
N PHE A 24 16.71 -32.64 22.12
CA PHE A 24 18.08 -32.35 21.62
C PHE A 24 18.19 -31.23 20.57
N ILE A 25 17.29 -30.24 20.53
CA ILE A 25 17.52 -29.05 19.70
C ILE A 25 17.49 -27.84 20.63
N GLY A 26 18.59 -27.11 20.68
CA GLY A 26 18.75 -25.94 21.52
C GLY A 26 17.54 -25.01 21.42
N LYS A 27 17.12 -24.43 22.53
CA LYS A 27 16.02 -23.43 22.57
C LYS A 27 16.33 -22.35 21.57
N ALA A 28 15.43 -22.14 20.59
CA ALA A 28 15.53 -21.01 19.67
C ALA A 28 15.70 -19.72 20.48
N THR A 29 16.62 -18.86 20.08
CA THR A 29 16.85 -17.56 20.71
C THR A 29 15.59 -16.69 20.55
N GLU A 30 15.45 -15.65 21.37
CA GLU A 30 14.36 -14.69 21.23
C GLU A 30 14.37 -14.06 19.85
N GLU A 31 15.53 -13.73 19.31
CA GLU A 31 15.72 -13.17 17.97
C GLU A 31 15.21 -14.12 16.89
N GLU A 32 15.56 -15.42 16.96
CA GLU A 32 15.07 -16.41 15.99
C GLU A 32 13.53 -16.57 16.03
N ARG A 33 12.95 -16.49 17.23
CA ARG A 33 11.48 -16.52 17.39
C ARG A 33 10.83 -15.28 16.84
N PHE A 34 11.41 -14.11 17.08
CA PHE A 34 10.92 -12.85 16.55
C PHE A 34 10.97 -12.82 15.02
N GLN A 35 12.08 -13.24 14.43
CA GLN A 35 12.22 -13.30 12.98
C GLN A 35 11.24 -14.31 12.35
N ALA A 36 11.05 -15.47 12.96
CA ALA A 36 10.08 -16.46 12.49
C ALA A 36 8.63 -15.95 12.57
N ALA A 37 8.29 -15.21 13.62
CA ALA A 37 6.98 -14.57 13.75
C ALA A 37 6.76 -13.52 12.66
N LYS A 38 7.74 -12.65 12.42
CA LYS A 38 7.69 -11.65 11.36
C LYS A 38 7.55 -12.28 9.98
N GLU A 39 8.30 -13.35 9.68
CA GLU A 39 8.16 -14.08 8.42
C GLU A 39 6.77 -14.69 8.25
N LEU A 40 6.20 -15.23 9.33
CA LEU A 40 4.85 -15.78 9.32
C LEU A 40 3.80 -14.69 9.07
N ASP A 41 3.91 -13.53 9.73
CA ASP A 41 3.00 -12.40 9.52
C ASP A 41 3.02 -11.91 8.07
N ILE A 42 4.19 -11.85 7.44
CA ILE A 42 4.34 -11.53 6.02
C ILE A 42 3.63 -12.56 5.14
N LEU A 43 3.80 -13.86 5.43
CA LEU A 43 3.15 -14.92 4.66
C LEU A 43 1.63 -14.86 4.80
N LEU A 44 1.13 -14.64 6.01
CA LEU A 44 -0.31 -14.50 6.28
C LEU A 44 -0.89 -13.28 5.56
N SER A 45 -0.21 -12.14 5.62
CA SER A 45 -0.64 -10.93 4.91
C SER A 45 -0.66 -11.14 3.38
N ARG A 46 0.32 -11.87 2.82
CA ARG A 46 0.35 -12.18 1.39
C ARG A 46 -0.72 -13.18 0.96
N SER A 47 -1.31 -13.94 1.87
CA SER A 47 -2.42 -14.83 1.55
C SER A 47 -3.68 -14.08 1.12
N ASP A 48 -3.82 -12.79 1.49
CA ASP A 48 -4.89 -11.91 0.99
C ASP A 48 -4.84 -11.82 -0.54
N LEU A 49 -3.62 -11.71 -1.11
CA LEU A 49 -3.42 -11.64 -2.56
C LEU A 49 -3.71 -12.99 -3.26
N GLU A 50 -3.43 -14.11 -2.58
CA GLU A 50 -3.80 -15.43 -3.10
C GLU A 50 -5.32 -15.60 -3.13
N GLY A 51 -6.03 -15.01 -2.17
CA GLY A 51 -7.49 -15.01 -2.10
C GLY A 51 -8.19 -14.27 -3.24
N LEU A 52 -7.49 -13.35 -3.91
CA LEU A 52 -8.00 -12.66 -5.11
C LEU A 52 -7.98 -13.55 -6.37
N GLY A 53 -7.28 -14.69 -6.33
CA GLY A 53 -7.10 -15.55 -7.48
C GLY A 53 -6.08 -15.03 -8.49
N GLU A 54 -6.14 -15.53 -9.71
CA GLU A 54 -5.27 -15.10 -10.80
C GLU A 54 -5.82 -13.80 -11.42
N ILE A 55 -5.01 -12.73 -11.37
CA ILE A 55 -5.34 -11.44 -11.98
C ILE A 55 -4.61 -11.37 -13.32
N GLU A 56 -5.35 -11.52 -14.40
CA GLU A 56 -4.82 -11.40 -15.75
C GLU A 56 -4.78 -9.94 -16.21
N GLY A 57 -3.67 -9.54 -16.84
CA GLY A 57 -3.51 -8.21 -17.43
C GLY A 57 -3.05 -7.14 -16.45
N LYS A 58 -3.19 -5.90 -16.88
CA LYS A 58 -2.70 -4.72 -16.18
C LYS A 58 -3.66 -4.27 -15.08
N ILE A 59 -3.09 -3.86 -13.95
CA ILE A 59 -3.82 -3.26 -12.84
C ILE A 59 -3.63 -1.74 -12.87
N TYR A 60 -4.71 -0.99 -12.82
CA TYR A 60 -4.70 0.47 -12.76
C TYR A 60 -5.00 0.92 -11.33
N VAL A 61 -4.09 1.71 -10.76
CA VAL A 61 -4.23 2.25 -9.40
C VAL A 61 -4.60 3.72 -9.50
N THR A 62 -5.74 4.10 -8.94
CA THR A 62 -6.22 5.48 -8.99
C THR A 62 -6.84 5.91 -7.66
N GLY A 63 -6.83 7.22 -7.41
CA GLY A 63 -7.63 7.84 -6.35
C GLY A 63 -8.85 8.55 -6.92
N HIS A 64 -9.34 9.56 -6.20
CA HIS A 64 -10.56 10.28 -6.53
C HIS A 64 -10.39 11.31 -7.65
N LYS A 65 -11.52 11.74 -8.22
CA LYS A 65 -11.61 12.93 -9.10
C LYS A 65 -11.10 14.17 -8.36
N SER A 66 -10.50 15.11 -9.10
CA SER A 66 -9.80 16.27 -8.52
C SER A 66 -8.67 15.85 -7.56
N PRO A 67 -7.67 15.10 -8.08
CA PRO A 67 -6.69 14.44 -7.27
C PRO A 67 -5.86 15.43 -6.44
N ASP A 68 -5.79 15.18 -5.15
CA ASP A 68 -4.90 15.86 -4.20
C ASP A 68 -3.59 15.11 -3.98
N SER A 69 -2.81 15.53 -3.01
CA SER A 69 -1.50 14.94 -2.75
C SER A 69 -1.59 13.54 -2.17
N ASP A 70 -2.66 13.21 -1.40
CA ASP A 70 -2.83 11.86 -0.87
C ASP A 70 -3.25 10.89 -1.98
N THR A 71 -4.21 11.27 -2.80
CA THR A 71 -4.60 10.52 -4.00
C THR A 71 -3.40 10.21 -4.90
N VAL A 72 -2.60 11.24 -5.28
CA VAL A 72 -1.45 11.06 -6.19
C VAL A 72 -0.34 10.24 -5.56
N GLY A 73 0.00 10.54 -4.30
CA GLY A 73 1.05 9.84 -3.57
C GLY A 73 0.72 8.37 -3.33
N SER A 74 -0.51 8.10 -2.90
CA SER A 74 -0.99 6.75 -2.64
C SER A 74 -1.08 5.90 -3.90
N CYS A 75 -1.58 6.44 -5.03
CA CYS A 75 -1.69 5.65 -6.27
C CYS A 75 -0.31 5.28 -6.83
N ILE A 76 0.67 6.19 -6.82
CA ILE A 76 2.04 5.92 -7.29
C ILE A 76 2.70 4.86 -6.40
N ALA A 77 2.64 5.03 -5.08
CA ALA A 77 3.25 4.11 -4.14
C ALA A 77 2.59 2.73 -4.16
N TYR A 78 1.26 2.66 -4.23
CA TYR A 78 0.57 1.37 -4.26
C TYR A 78 0.84 0.61 -5.57
N ALA A 79 0.89 1.31 -6.71
CA ALA A 79 1.29 0.70 -7.99
C ALA A 79 2.74 0.16 -7.93
N ALA A 80 3.67 0.89 -7.28
CA ALA A 80 5.04 0.42 -7.07
C ALA A 80 5.08 -0.82 -6.16
N LEU A 81 4.28 -0.86 -5.10
CA LEU A 81 4.12 -2.04 -4.24
C LEU A 81 3.66 -3.27 -5.03
N LEU A 82 2.61 -3.12 -5.85
CA LEU A 82 2.11 -4.21 -6.68
C LEU A 82 3.16 -4.72 -7.67
N ARG A 83 3.94 -3.82 -8.30
CA ARG A 83 5.06 -4.22 -9.17
C ARG A 83 6.14 -5.00 -8.41
N ALA A 84 6.48 -4.57 -7.19
CA ALA A 84 7.43 -5.30 -6.34
C ALA A 84 6.92 -6.69 -5.93
N LEU A 85 5.60 -6.88 -5.89
CA LEU A 85 4.94 -8.16 -5.64
C LEU A 85 4.80 -9.02 -6.91
N GLY A 86 5.14 -8.48 -8.10
CA GLY A 86 5.17 -9.20 -9.37
C GLY A 86 3.95 -8.99 -10.28
N TYR A 87 3.10 -8.02 -9.98
CA TYR A 87 1.95 -7.65 -10.82
C TYR A 87 2.34 -6.56 -11.84
N ASP A 88 1.67 -6.54 -12.98
CA ASP A 88 1.76 -5.42 -13.94
C ASP A 88 0.81 -4.30 -13.49
N ALA A 89 1.33 -3.30 -12.78
CA ALA A 89 0.53 -2.23 -12.20
C ALA A 89 1.04 -0.84 -12.59
N VAL A 90 0.12 0.07 -12.88
CA VAL A 90 0.40 1.45 -13.25
C VAL A 90 -0.44 2.42 -12.43
N PRO A 91 0.13 3.56 -11.98
CA PRO A 91 -0.66 4.65 -11.41
C PRO A 91 -1.34 5.43 -12.53
N VAL A 92 -2.57 5.89 -12.29
CA VAL A 92 -3.31 6.80 -13.17
C VAL A 92 -4.04 7.84 -12.34
N VAL A 93 -4.37 8.97 -12.95
CA VAL A 93 -5.15 10.06 -12.32
C VAL A 93 -6.46 10.29 -13.06
N LEU A 94 -7.45 10.89 -12.39
CA LEU A 94 -8.77 11.17 -12.94
C LEU A 94 -8.97 12.65 -13.29
N GLY A 95 -7.90 13.44 -13.26
CA GLY A 95 -7.93 14.86 -13.58
C GLY A 95 -6.56 15.52 -13.40
N PRO A 96 -6.47 16.83 -13.64
CA PRO A 96 -5.23 17.57 -13.43
C PRO A 96 -4.84 17.56 -11.95
N VAL A 97 -3.57 17.31 -11.68
CA VAL A 97 -3.02 17.38 -10.33
C VAL A 97 -2.88 18.83 -9.86
N ASN A 98 -2.90 19.07 -8.56
CA ASN A 98 -2.71 20.41 -7.99
C ASN A 98 -1.21 20.76 -7.87
N HIS A 99 -0.90 22.02 -7.60
CA HIS A 99 0.49 22.51 -7.49
C HIS A 99 1.29 21.86 -6.35
N GLU A 100 0.64 21.46 -5.27
CA GLU A 100 1.31 20.73 -4.18
C GLU A 100 1.76 19.35 -4.64
N SER A 101 0.88 18.61 -5.31
CA SER A 101 1.20 17.33 -5.92
C SER A 101 2.30 17.44 -6.99
N GLU A 102 2.26 18.48 -7.84
CA GLU A 102 3.33 18.78 -8.81
C GLU A 102 4.68 19.01 -8.10
N TYR A 103 4.69 19.74 -6.99
CA TYR A 103 5.90 19.95 -6.20
C TYR A 103 6.47 18.64 -5.65
N ILE A 104 5.62 17.77 -5.09
CA ILE A 104 6.03 16.48 -4.54
C ILE A 104 6.54 15.56 -5.66
N LEU A 105 5.86 15.50 -6.80
CA LEU A 105 6.28 14.75 -7.99
C LEU A 105 7.68 15.18 -8.45
N ASN A 106 7.90 16.49 -8.58
CA ASN A 106 9.20 17.04 -8.95
C ASN A 106 10.30 16.68 -7.93
N ALA A 107 10.02 16.74 -6.63
CA ALA A 107 10.95 16.34 -5.58
C ALA A 107 11.30 14.83 -5.64
N ALA A 108 10.35 14.00 -6.05
CA ALA A 108 10.54 12.58 -6.28
C ALA A 108 11.25 12.28 -7.62
N GLY A 109 11.33 13.25 -8.54
CA GLY A 109 11.82 13.05 -9.90
C GLY A 109 10.88 12.20 -10.75
N LEU A 110 9.57 12.42 -10.59
CA LEU A 110 8.49 11.72 -11.29
C LEU A 110 7.71 12.67 -12.17
N GLU A 111 7.15 12.14 -13.24
CA GLU A 111 6.15 12.80 -14.06
C GLU A 111 4.74 12.51 -13.52
N THR A 112 3.79 13.37 -13.89
CA THR A 112 2.37 13.15 -13.57
C THR A 112 1.89 11.86 -14.21
N PRO A 113 1.19 10.98 -13.47
CA PRO A 113 0.59 9.78 -14.06
C PRO A 113 -0.38 10.09 -15.20
N GLU A 114 -0.57 9.13 -16.11
CA GLU A 114 -1.49 9.27 -17.23
C GLU A 114 -2.95 9.44 -16.76
N LEU A 115 -3.72 10.21 -17.53
CA LEU A 115 -5.15 10.39 -17.30
C LEU A 115 -5.91 9.11 -17.68
N LEU A 116 -6.75 8.61 -16.80
CA LEU A 116 -7.70 7.55 -17.09
C LEU A 116 -9.08 8.15 -17.36
N GLU A 117 -9.60 7.94 -18.55
CA GLU A 117 -10.93 8.45 -18.94
C GLU A 117 -12.05 7.46 -18.59
N ASP A 118 -11.84 6.15 -18.77
CA ASP A 118 -12.84 5.11 -18.58
C ASP A 118 -12.20 3.85 -17.95
N ALA A 119 -12.80 3.36 -16.90
CA ALA A 119 -12.37 2.16 -16.16
C ALA A 119 -13.09 0.88 -16.58
N SER A 120 -14.02 0.93 -17.53
CA SER A 120 -14.84 -0.22 -17.96
C SER A 120 -13.97 -1.41 -18.36
N GLY A 121 -14.20 -2.56 -17.73
CA GLY A 121 -13.47 -3.81 -18.00
C GLY A 121 -12.02 -3.86 -17.48
N LEU A 122 -11.54 -2.83 -16.81
CA LEU A 122 -10.18 -2.79 -16.28
C LEU A 122 -10.10 -3.42 -14.88
N ASN A 123 -8.89 -3.90 -14.52
CA ASN A 123 -8.58 -4.26 -13.13
C ASN A 123 -8.21 -3.00 -12.36
N MET A 124 -8.95 -2.68 -11.32
CA MET A 124 -8.83 -1.42 -10.58
C MET A 124 -8.42 -1.62 -9.12
N VAL A 125 -7.52 -0.79 -8.67
CA VAL A 125 -7.26 -0.53 -7.25
C VAL A 125 -7.65 0.91 -6.97
N LEU A 126 -8.51 1.11 -5.97
CA LEU A 126 -8.93 2.43 -5.52
C LEU A 126 -8.15 2.80 -4.27
N VAL A 127 -7.59 4.00 -4.24
CA VAL A 127 -6.96 4.58 -3.06
C VAL A 127 -7.65 5.90 -2.73
N ASP A 128 -7.71 6.23 -1.44
CA ASP A 128 -8.17 7.51 -0.95
C ASP A 128 -9.64 7.87 -1.27
N HIS A 129 -10.45 6.91 -1.63
CA HIS A 129 -11.89 7.04 -1.80
C HIS A 129 -12.59 5.69 -1.96
N SER A 130 -13.90 5.68 -1.71
CA SER A 130 -14.77 4.52 -1.92
C SER A 130 -16.15 4.89 -2.48
N GLU A 131 -16.32 6.07 -3.10
CA GLU A 131 -17.57 6.52 -3.70
C GLU A 131 -17.54 6.50 -5.23
N TYR A 132 -18.63 6.03 -5.86
CA TYR A 132 -18.77 6.07 -7.31
C TYR A 132 -18.72 7.50 -7.88
N THR A 133 -19.22 8.49 -7.16
CA THR A 133 -19.24 9.89 -7.60
C THR A 133 -17.85 10.50 -7.71
N GLN A 134 -16.91 9.98 -6.94
CA GLN A 134 -15.51 10.40 -6.92
C GLN A 134 -14.59 9.51 -7.78
N SER A 135 -15.13 8.43 -8.31
CA SER A 135 -14.37 7.42 -9.07
C SER A 135 -14.34 7.70 -10.56
N ALA A 136 -13.53 6.95 -11.29
CA ALA A 136 -13.48 6.95 -12.75
C ALA A 136 -14.84 6.62 -13.36
N ASP A 137 -15.10 7.17 -14.52
CA ASP A 137 -16.23 6.75 -15.33
C ASP A 137 -16.07 5.26 -15.68
N GLY A 138 -17.18 4.54 -15.83
CA GLY A 138 -17.14 3.10 -16.11
C GLY A 138 -16.73 2.18 -14.93
N LEU A 139 -16.45 2.72 -13.72
CA LEU A 139 -16.00 1.89 -12.58
C LEU A 139 -16.99 0.76 -12.21
N LYS A 140 -18.28 0.91 -12.47
CA LYS A 140 -19.29 -0.13 -12.19
C LYS A 140 -19.10 -1.40 -13.00
N ASP A 141 -18.44 -1.27 -14.16
CA ASP A 141 -18.14 -2.37 -15.08
C ASP A 141 -16.67 -2.82 -14.97
N ALA A 142 -15.92 -2.28 -14.00
CA ALA A 142 -14.54 -2.65 -13.71
C ALA A 142 -14.45 -3.83 -12.74
N HIS A 143 -13.31 -4.51 -12.75
CA HIS A 143 -12.93 -5.50 -11.75
C HIS A 143 -12.15 -4.83 -10.62
N ILE A 144 -12.83 -4.53 -9.51
CA ILE A 144 -12.22 -3.88 -8.36
C ILE A 144 -11.51 -4.94 -7.51
N ILE A 145 -10.18 -4.79 -7.34
CA ILE A 145 -9.31 -5.74 -6.64
C ILE A 145 -9.09 -5.31 -5.20
N THR A 146 -8.86 -4.02 -4.99
CA THR A 146 -8.52 -3.46 -3.68
C THR A 146 -9.10 -2.07 -3.53
N ILE A 147 -9.54 -1.75 -2.32
CA ILE A 147 -9.85 -0.38 -1.88
C ILE A 147 -9.00 -0.09 -0.65
N VAL A 148 -8.27 1.02 -0.66
CA VAL A 148 -7.49 1.55 0.47
C VAL A 148 -8.00 2.96 0.78
N ASP A 149 -8.63 3.14 1.93
CA ASP A 149 -9.32 4.40 2.23
C ASP A 149 -9.20 4.79 3.70
N HIS A 150 -9.19 6.08 3.99
CA HIS A 150 -9.20 6.61 5.36
C HIS A 150 -10.43 7.46 5.65
N HIS A 151 -11.30 7.60 4.66
CA HIS A 151 -12.58 8.29 4.78
C HIS A 151 -13.67 7.39 5.38
N GLY A 152 -14.87 7.90 5.44
CA GLY A 152 -16.05 7.13 5.82
C GLY A 152 -16.44 6.10 4.78
N ASP A 153 -17.49 5.35 5.06
CA ASP A 153 -18.04 4.34 4.16
C ASP A 153 -18.58 4.99 2.87
N GLY A 154 -18.23 4.42 1.74
CA GLY A 154 -18.60 4.91 0.41
C GLY A 154 -19.74 4.13 -0.24
N SER A 155 -19.95 4.38 -1.53
CA SER A 155 -21.05 3.79 -2.32
C SER A 155 -20.59 2.67 -3.26
N VAL A 156 -19.27 2.40 -3.35
CA VAL A 156 -18.72 1.37 -4.23
C VAL A 156 -19.10 -0.01 -3.73
N THR A 157 -19.70 -0.80 -4.62
CA THR A 157 -20.08 -2.19 -4.37
C THR A 157 -19.55 -3.08 -5.49
N THR A 158 -19.18 -4.31 -5.15
CA THR A 158 -18.74 -5.32 -6.12
C THR A 158 -19.28 -6.68 -5.75
N GLY A 159 -19.51 -7.54 -6.75
CA GLY A 159 -19.89 -8.94 -6.55
C GLY A 159 -18.69 -9.87 -6.33
N ASN A 160 -17.48 -9.38 -6.54
CA ASN A 160 -16.25 -10.17 -6.42
C ASN A 160 -15.59 -9.92 -5.05
N PRO A 161 -14.89 -10.94 -4.50
CA PRO A 161 -14.02 -10.72 -3.35
C PRO A 161 -12.97 -9.65 -3.65
N LEU A 162 -12.73 -8.76 -2.67
CA LEU A 162 -11.71 -7.72 -2.77
C LEU A 162 -11.00 -7.55 -1.41
N ILE A 163 -9.85 -6.91 -1.43
CA ILE A 163 -9.22 -6.41 -0.21
C ILE A 163 -9.77 -5.02 0.07
N TYR A 164 -10.48 -4.85 1.21
CA TYR A 164 -10.99 -3.55 1.65
C TYR A 164 -10.27 -3.14 2.94
N ASP A 165 -9.36 -2.18 2.85
CA ASP A 165 -8.56 -1.69 3.97
C ASP A 165 -8.92 -0.24 4.30
N ALA A 166 -9.96 -0.06 5.09
CA ALA A 166 -10.42 1.25 5.57
C ALA A 166 -10.01 1.46 7.04
N ARG A 167 -9.34 2.57 7.33
CA ARG A 167 -8.82 2.86 8.67
C ARG A 167 -8.98 4.33 9.05
N PRO A 168 -9.39 4.64 10.29
CA PRO A 168 -9.49 6.02 10.78
C PRO A 168 -8.10 6.57 11.15
N ILE A 169 -7.34 6.98 10.15
CA ILE A 169 -5.93 7.43 10.23
C ILE A 169 -5.75 8.65 9.33
N GLY A 170 -4.65 9.35 9.42
CA GLY A 170 -4.49 10.68 8.84
C GLY A 170 -4.43 10.75 7.32
N SER A 171 -4.09 9.64 6.62
CA SER A 171 -3.88 9.63 5.17
C SER A 171 -3.93 8.20 4.61
N ALA A 172 -4.44 8.00 3.41
CA ALA A 172 -4.41 6.72 2.69
C ALA A 172 -2.97 6.27 2.37
N ALA A 173 -2.04 7.22 2.22
CA ALA A 173 -0.63 6.90 2.06
C ALA A 173 -0.03 6.23 3.30
N THR A 174 -0.52 6.51 4.49
CA THR A 174 -0.11 5.79 5.71
C THR A 174 -0.58 4.33 5.67
N ILE A 175 -1.80 4.07 5.19
CA ILE A 175 -2.29 2.68 5.01
C ILE A 175 -1.45 1.98 3.94
N THR A 176 -1.12 2.67 2.85
CA THR A 176 -0.24 2.15 1.79
C THR A 176 1.13 1.76 2.36
N TRP A 177 1.76 2.61 3.19
CA TRP A 177 3.01 2.28 3.89
C TRP A 177 2.87 1.06 4.80
N LEU A 178 1.76 0.95 5.54
CA LEU A 178 1.49 -0.23 6.37
C LEU A 178 1.38 -1.51 5.52
N ARG A 179 0.83 -1.44 4.29
CA ARG A 179 0.80 -2.55 3.34
C ARG A 179 2.21 -2.94 2.86
N TYR A 180 3.09 -2.00 2.57
CA TYR A 180 4.50 -2.30 2.31
C TYR A 180 5.11 -3.12 3.43
N ARG A 181 4.89 -2.71 4.67
CA ARG A 181 5.41 -3.43 5.85
C ARG A 181 4.80 -4.83 5.99
N SER A 182 3.49 -4.95 5.88
CA SER A 182 2.79 -6.23 6.05
C SER A 182 3.18 -7.24 4.95
N TYR A 183 3.47 -6.77 3.75
CA TYR A 183 3.95 -7.64 2.66
C TYR A 183 5.47 -7.85 2.66
N GLY A 184 6.20 -7.24 3.60
CA GLY A 184 7.65 -7.37 3.69
C GLY A 184 8.37 -6.78 2.48
N VAL A 185 7.86 -5.69 1.93
CA VAL A 185 8.45 -4.91 0.84
C VAL A 185 8.94 -3.59 1.40
N GLU A 186 10.13 -3.15 1.01
CA GLU A 186 10.59 -1.80 1.32
C GLU A 186 10.23 -0.85 0.17
N PRO A 187 9.68 0.35 0.46
CA PRO A 187 9.43 1.33 -0.57
C PRO A 187 10.76 1.83 -1.16
N ASP A 188 10.75 2.08 -2.46
CA ASP A 188 11.85 2.81 -3.09
C ASP A 188 11.83 4.29 -2.69
N ARG A 189 12.91 5.03 -3.05
CA ARG A 189 13.04 6.45 -2.70
C ARG A 189 11.87 7.29 -3.24
N GLN A 190 11.42 7.04 -4.44
CA GLN A 190 10.35 7.79 -5.09
C GLN A 190 9.02 7.58 -4.36
N SER A 191 8.65 6.32 -4.13
CA SER A 191 7.46 5.96 -3.35
C SER A 191 7.51 6.52 -1.93
N ALA A 192 8.70 6.54 -1.29
CA ALA A 192 8.85 7.09 0.04
C ALA A 192 8.59 8.60 0.07
N ILE A 193 9.11 9.37 -0.90
CA ILE A 193 8.87 10.81 -1.00
C ILE A 193 7.39 11.09 -1.28
N MET A 194 6.77 10.34 -2.20
CA MET A 194 5.36 10.51 -2.53
C MET A 194 4.46 10.25 -1.34
N MET A 195 4.64 9.13 -0.62
CA MET A 195 3.85 8.82 0.57
C MET A 195 4.09 9.84 1.70
N MET A 196 5.34 10.26 1.92
CA MET A 196 5.64 11.26 2.95
C MET A 196 4.95 12.59 2.65
N GLY A 197 5.04 13.09 1.42
CA GLY A 197 4.38 14.34 1.00
C GLY A 197 2.86 14.26 1.17
N ALA A 198 2.26 13.14 0.77
CA ALA A 198 0.85 12.85 0.95
C ALA A 198 0.41 12.92 2.43
N ILE A 199 1.13 12.22 3.30
CA ILE A 199 0.83 12.21 4.74
C ILE A 199 0.95 13.61 5.34
N LEU A 200 1.99 14.37 4.97
CA LEU A 200 2.19 15.73 5.49
C LEU A 200 1.09 16.69 5.03
N SER A 201 0.63 16.56 3.77
CA SER A 201 -0.49 17.33 3.23
C SER A 201 -1.76 17.09 4.05
N ASP A 202 -2.24 15.88 4.15
CA ASP A 202 -3.51 15.52 4.80
C ASP A 202 -3.49 15.74 6.31
N THR A 203 -2.35 15.53 6.93
CA THR A 203 -2.18 15.74 8.37
C THR A 203 -1.83 17.19 8.73
N LYS A 204 -1.78 18.12 7.77
CA LYS A 204 -1.35 19.51 7.97
C LYS A 204 -0.02 19.56 8.73
N ASN A 205 0.98 18.90 8.18
CA ASN A 205 2.29 18.75 8.80
C ASN A 205 2.22 18.13 10.20
N LEU A 206 1.48 17.02 10.32
CA LEU A 206 1.25 16.25 11.55
C LEU A 206 0.52 17.02 12.68
N GLN A 207 -0.16 18.13 12.35
CA GLN A 207 -0.89 18.99 13.30
C GLN A 207 -2.41 18.78 13.25
N SER A 208 -2.94 18.02 12.30
CA SER A 208 -4.37 17.68 12.22
C SER A 208 -4.82 16.85 13.42
N GLY A 209 -6.05 17.07 13.88
CA GLY A 209 -6.68 16.22 14.89
C GLY A 209 -6.90 14.77 14.45
N MET A 210 -6.78 14.47 13.16
CA MET A 210 -6.84 13.11 12.60
C MET A 210 -5.47 12.42 12.58
N THR A 211 -4.38 13.14 12.91
CA THR A 211 -3.02 12.59 12.89
C THR A 211 -2.85 11.50 13.96
N THR A 212 -2.51 10.31 13.54
CA THR A 212 -2.30 9.16 14.43
C THR A 212 -0.81 8.90 14.70
N PHE A 213 -0.52 7.95 15.58
CA PHE A 213 0.84 7.45 15.79
C PHE A 213 1.43 6.83 14.52
N ALA A 214 0.60 6.13 13.72
CA ALA A 214 1.04 5.50 12.48
C ALA A 214 1.51 6.53 11.45
N ASP A 215 0.83 7.68 11.33
CA ASP A 215 1.23 8.76 10.42
C ASP A 215 2.61 9.33 10.80
N ARG A 216 2.84 9.55 12.10
CA ARG A 216 4.13 10.04 12.60
C ARG A 216 5.27 9.06 12.35
N GLU A 217 5.05 7.78 12.61
CA GLU A 217 6.05 6.74 12.37
C GLU A 217 6.29 6.53 10.87
N ALA A 218 5.24 6.62 10.04
CA ALA A 218 5.39 6.57 8.59
C ALA A 218 6.29 7.71 8.08
N VAL A 219 5.99 8.96 8.44
CA VAL A 219 6.80 10.12 8.03
C VAL A 219 8.25 9.95 8.48
N LYS A 220 8.50 9.53 9.72
CA LYS A 220 9.84 9.32 10.25
C LYS A 220 10.64 8.28 9.45
N VAL A 221 10.02 7.15 9.10
CA VAL A 221 10.69 6.09 8.32
C VAL A 221 10.89 6.53 6.87
N LEU A 222 9.83 7.09 6.26
CA LEU A 222 9.83 7.49 4.85
C LEU A 222 10.79 8.65 4.59
N SER A 223 10.95 9.60 5.54
CA SER A 223 11.95 10.67 5.43
C SER A 223 13.37 10.13 5.35
N GLY A 224 13.68 9.10 6.13
CA GLY A 224 14.98 8.43 6.07
C GLY A 224 15.24 7.75 4.73
N ILE A 225 14.24 7.05 4.18
CA ILE A 225 14.33 6.39 2.87
C ILE A 225 14.40 7.42 1.73
N GLY A 226 13.59 8.48 1.81
CA GLY A 226 13.58 9.58 0.85
C GLY A 226 14.83 10.45 0.87
N GLY A 227 15.64 10.37 1.92
CA GLY A 227 16.82 11.23 2.13
C GLY A 227 16.45 12.68 2.41
N ILE A 228 15.29 12.93 3.03
CA ILE A 228 14.77 14.25 3.41
C ILE A 228 14.73 14.30 4.94
N THR A 229 15.74 14.92 5.56
CA THR A 229 15.94 14.86 7.01
C THR A 229 15.34 16.03 7.79
N ASP A 230 15.03 17.14 7.14
CA ASP A 230 14.62 18.39 7.79
C ASP A 230 13.11 18.51 8.05
N VAL A 231 12.35 17.47 7.72
CA VAL A 231 10.88 17.45 7.79
C VAL A 231 10.34 17.51 9.23
N LEU A 232 11.13 17.09 10.22
CA LEU A 232 10.70 16.97 11.61
C LEU A 232 11.24 18.08 12.52
N GLU A 233 12.07 19.00 11.99
CA GLU A 233 12.66 20.12 12.73
C GLU A 233 11.89 21.45 12.56
N ALA A 234 10.87 21.49 11.74
CA ALA A 234 9.96 22.62 11.51
C ALA A 234 8.63 22.35 12.20
#